data_8b1fd19356e6915a863da999e275f907
#
_entry.id   8b1fd19356e6915a863da999e275f907
#
_cell.length_a   1.000
_cell.length_b   1.000
_cell.length_c   1.000
_cell.angle_alpha   90.00
_cell.angle_beta   90.00
_cell.angle_gamma   90.00
#
_symmetry.space_group_name_H-M   'P 1'
#
loop_
_entity.id
_entity.type
_entity.pdbx_description
1 polymer ?
#
loop_
_entity_poly.entity_id
_entity_poly.type
_entity_poly.pdbx_seq_one_letter_code
_entity_poly.pdbx_strand_id
1 'polypeptide(L)'
;MVEKKEHYALPKPSLQNDPKVLIVVAPYYQSITDNLLKGAKAEILESNCTFDIVEVPGALEIATAIGIAERLEKFDAFVALGCVIRGETTHYETVCNDSSRGLTLLGLQGLCIGNGILTVENFEQAEERAD
;
A
#
# COMPACT_ATOMS: atom_id res chain seq x y z
N MET A 1 -15.32 -16.14 -0.80
CA MET A 1 -15.85 -14.93 -0.17
C MET A 1 -15.07 -14.64 1.10
N VAL A 2 -14.68 -13.40 1.29
CA VAL A 2 -14.03 -12.97 2.53
C VAL A 2 -15.09 -12.81 3.60
N GLU A 3 -14.93 -13.50 4.71
CA GLU A 3 -15.80 -13.32 5.85
C GLU A 3 -15.40 -12.01 6.56
N LYS A 4 -16.32 -11.06 6.60
CA LYS A 4 -16.08 -9.78 7.28
C LYS A 4 -16.33 -9.97 8.77
N LYS A 5 -15.24 -10.21 9.51
CA LYS A 5 -15.30 -10.29 10.96
C LYS A 5 -14.90 -8.95 11.56
N GLU A 6 -15.46 -8.64 12.71
CA GLU A 6 -15.00 -7.50 13.46
C GLU A 6 -13.60 -7.72 13.97
N HIS A 7 -12.73 -6.78 13.71
CA HIS A 7 -11.36 -6.78 14.23
C HIS A 7 -11.18 -5.57 15.13
N TYR A 8 -10.29 -5.72 16.10
CA TYR A 8 -9.88 -4.57 16.88
C TYR A 8 -9.22 -3.55 15.95
N ALA A 9 -9.71 -2.33 16.01
CA ALA A 9 -9.12 -1.22 15.27
C ALA A 9 -8.67 -0.17 16.26
N LEU A 10 -7.47 0.36 16.04
CA LEU A 10 -6.97 1.47 16.84
C LEU A 10 -7.85 2.70 16.59
N PRO A 11 -8.07 3.54 17.64
CA PRO A 11 -8.74 4.81 17.42
C PRO A 11 -8.01 5.63 16.38
N LYS A 12 -8.76 6.35 15.54
CA LYS A 12 -8.15 7.22 14.54
C LYS A 12 -7.43 8.36 15.24
N PRO A 13 -6.11 8.53 15.01
CA PRO A 13 -5.37 9.61 15.64
C PRO A 13 -5.71 10.95 14.99
N SER A 14 -5.65 12.00 15.78
CA SER A 14 -5.62 13.35 15.25
C SER A 14 -4.17 13.82 15.32
N LEU A 15 -3.50 13.81 14.18
CA LEU A 15 -2.08 14.09 14.11
C LEU A 15 -1.84 15.59 14.00
N GLN A 16 -0.75 16.06 14.60
CA GLN A 16 -0.35 17.45 14.59
C GLN A 16 0.73 17.69 13.55
N ASN A 17 0.90 18.96 13.13
CA ASN A 17 1.92 19.40 12.18
C ASN A 17 1.70 18.90 10.74
N ASP A 18 0.48 18.54 10.39
CA ASP A 18 0.08 18.14 9.02
C ASP A 18 1.07 17.17 8.38
N PRO A 19 1.23 15.94 8.91
CA PRO A 19 2.18 14.99 8.35
C PRO A 19 1.94 14.76 6.87
N LYS A 20 3.04 14.58 6.13
CA LYS A 20 3.00 14.36 4.68
C LYS A 20 3.22 12.89 4.38
N VAL A 21 2.28 12.29 3.65
CA VAL A 21 2.30 10.88 3.28
C VAL A 21 2.56 10.76 1.78
N LEU A 22 3.43 9.86 1.38
CA LEU A 22 3.56 9.47 -0.02
C LEU A 22 2.82 8.17 -0.26
N ILE A 23 1.85 8.18 -1.16
CA ILE A 23 1.20 6.96 -1.64
C ILE A 23 1.95 6.50 -2.87
N VAL A 24 2.47 5.27 -2.83
CA VAL A 24 3.11 4.64 -3.97
C VAL A 24 2.20 3.51 -4.43
N VAL A 25 1.65 3.64 -5.63
CA VAL A 25 0.66 2.70 -6.15
C VAL A 25 1.15 2.05 -7.44
N ALA A 26 0.92 0.75 -7.54
CA ALA A 26 1.14 -0.03 -8.76
C ALA A 26 -0.24 -0.34 -9.36
N PRO A 27 -0.72 0.45 -10.33
CA PRO A 27 -2.11 0.35 -10.81
C PRO A 27 -2.33 -0.72 -11.89
N TYR A 28 -1.69 -1.87 -11.75
CA TYR A 28 -1.79 -2.94 -12.76
C TYR A 28 -3.25 -3.39 -12.98
N TYR A 29 -3.99 -3.61 -11.88
CA TYR A 29 -5.44 -3.89 -11.92
C TYR A 29 -6.16 -2.61 -11.53
N GLN A 30 -6.42 -1.74 -12.50
CA GLN A 30 -6.82 -0.36 -12.24
C GLN A 30 -8.09 -0.24 -11.40
N SER A 31 -9.12 -1.04 -11.66
CA SER A 31 -10.37 -0.97 -10.88
C SER A 31 -10.14 -1.29 -9.41
N ILE A 32 -9.25 -2.24 -9.12
CA ILE A 32 -8.90 -2.61 -7.74
C ILE A 32 -8.10 -1.50 -7.08
N THR A 33 -7.07 -0.99 -7.76
CA THR A 33 -6.21 0.03 -7.18
C THR A 33 -6.92 1.38 -7.04
N ASP A 34 -7.88 1.69 -7.89
CA ASP A 34 -8.71 2.89 -7.71
C ASP A 34 -9.50 2.83 -6.41
N ASN A 35 -10.06 1.67 -6.06
CA ASN A 35 -10.75 1.48 -4.79
C ASN A 35 -9.80 1.58 -3.60
N LEU A 36 -8.61 0.98 -3.71
CA LEU A 36 -7.59 1.08 -2.67
C LEU A 36 -7.16 2.54 -2.46
N LEU A 37 -6.95 3.28 -3.53
CA LEU A 37 -6.61 4.70 -3.47
C LEU A 37 -7.70 5.51 -2.78
N LYS A 38 -8.95 5.26 -3.13
CA LYS A 38 -10.09 5.96 -2.54
C LYS A 38 -10.11 5.79 -1.01
N GLY A 39 -9.92 4.56 -0.54
CA GLY A 39 -9.89 4.28 0.89
C GLY A 39 -8.69 4.91 1.59
N ALA A 40 -7.51 4.81 0.99
CA ALA A 40 -6.30 5.39 1.57
C ALA A 40 -6.38 6.92 1.67
N LYS A 41 -6.85 7.58 0.61
CA LYS A 41 -7.02 9.04 0.62
C LYS A 41 -7.97 9.49 1.73
N ALA A 42 -9.09 8.78 1.88
CA ALA A 42 -10.08 9.13 2.90
C ALA A 42 -9.49 9.04 4.32
N GLU A 43 -8.76 7.96 4.62
CA GLU A 43 -8.14 7.78 5.93
C GLU A 43 -7.06 8.81 6.21
N ILE A 44 -6.23 9.12 5.22
CA ILE A 44 -5.16 10.11 5.35
C ILE A 44 -5.74 11.48 5.68
N LEU A 45 -6.77 11.90 4.94
CA LEU A 45 -7.39 13.20 5.16
C LEU A 45 -8.11 13.28 6.52
N GLU A 46 -8.75 12.20 6.95
CA GLU A 46 -9.40 12.15 8.27
C GLU A 46 -8.40 12.27 9.42
N SER A 47 -7.15 11.87 9.20
CA SER A 47 -6.08 11.94 10.20
C SER A 47 -5.30 13.26 10.17
N ASN A 48 -5.80 14.26 9.45
CA ASN A 48 -5.17 15.57 9.30
C ASN A 48 -3.79 15.49 8.61
N CYS A 49 -3.63 14.55 7.67
CA CYS A 49 -2.42 14.42 6.88
C CYS A 49 -2.67 14.93 5.46
N THR A 50 -1.60 15.31 4.80
CA THR A 50 -1.60 15.58 3.35
C THR A 50 -0.91 14.42 2.64
N PHE A 51 -1.08 14.34 1.31
CA PHE A 51 -0.46 13.25 0.56
C PHE A 51 -0.05 13.69 -0.83
N ASP A 52 0.96 12.99 -1.37
CA ASP A 52 1.28 12.96 -2.79
C ASP A 52 1.13 11.53 -3.27
N ILE A 53 1.01 11.34 -4.58
CA ILE A 53 0.84 10.03 -5.20
C ILE A 53 1.91 9.84 -6.27
N VAL A 54 2.55 8.65 -6.25
CA VAL A 54 3.48 8.22 -7.30
C VAL A 54 3.00 6.88 -7.82
N GLU A 55 2.96 6.73 -9.14
CA GLU A 55 2.64 5.46 -9.80
C GLU A 55 3.90 4.74 -10.21
N VAL A 56 3.93 3.42 -10.03
CA VAL A 56 5.02 2.55 -10.47
C VAL A 56 4.43 1.39 -11.29
N PRO A 57 5.25 0.72 -12.13
CA PRO A 57 4.72 -0.31 -13.03
C PRO A 57 4.15 -1.54 -12.33
N GLY A 58 4.75 -1.96 -11.22
CA GLY A 58 4.33 -3.17 -10.54
C GLY A 58 4.69 -3.16 -9.06
N ALA A 59 4.20 -4.15 -8.33
CA ALA A 59 4.41 -4.24 -6.89
C ALA A 59 5.90 -4.34 -6.51
N LEU A 60 6.73 -4.96 -7.35
CA LEU A 60 8.17 -5.09 -7.08
C LEU A 60 8.89 -3.74 -7.04
N GLU A 61 8.38 -2.73 -7.72
CA GLU A 61 9.00 -1.40 -7.80
C GLU A 61 8.62 -0.48 -6.65
N ILE A 62 7.63 -0.87 -5.84
CA ILE A 62 7.11 0.00 -4.79
C ILE A 62 8.16 0.29 -3.72
N ALA A 63 8.82 -0.74 -3.17
CA ALA A 63 9.83 -0.55 -2.13
C ALA A 63 11.00 0.31 -2.63
N THR A 64 11.45 0.09 -3.86
CA THR A 64 12.50 0.90 -4.47
C THR A 64 12.09 2.37 -4.58
N ALA A 65 10.86 2.61 -5.04
CA ALA A 65 10.34 3.98 -5.15
C ALA A 65 10.26 4.68 -3.79
N ILE A 66 9.85 3.98 -2.76
CA ILE A 66 9.83 4.51 -1.39
C ILE A 66 11.24 4.89 -0.94
N GLY A 67 12.21 4.00 -1.15
CA GLY A 67 13.60 4.25 -0.77
C GLY A 67 14.20 5.46 -1.46
N ILE A 68 13.89 5.62 -2.75
CA ILE A 68 14.34 6.79 -3.51
C ILE A 68 13.66 8.07 -3.01
N ALA A 69 12.35 8.04 -2.83
CA ALA A 69 11.60 9.20 -2.37
C ALA A 69 12.04 9.68 -1.00
N GLU A 70 12.35 8.76 -0.09
CA GLU A 70 12.83 9.07 1.25
C GLU A 70 14.13 9.87 1.23
N ARG A 71 14.99 9.62 0.24
CA ARG A 71 16.25 10.36 0.09
C ARG A 71 16.07 11.73 -0.54
N LEU A 72 15.10 11.88 -1.43
CA LEU A 72 14.94 13.07 -2.24
C LEU A 72 14.05 14.13 -1.59
N GLU A 73 13.10 13.71 -0.80
CA GLU A 73 12.13 14.61 -0.20
C GLU A 73 11.73 14.09 1.17
N LYS A 74 11.33 15.01 2.04
CA LYS A 74 10.93 14.62 3.39
C LYS A 74 9.46 14.21 3.42
N PHE A 75 9.21 12.93 3.62
CA PHE A 75 7.88 12.39 3.93
C PHE A 75 7.88 11.83 5.34
N ASP A 76 6.76 11.96 6.02
CA ASP A 76 6.59 11.42 7.38
C ASP A 76 6.17 9.96 7.36
N ALA A 77 5.47 9.55 6.32
CA ALA A 77 5.00 8.16 6.17
C ALA A 77 4.80 7.81 4.70
N PHE A 78 4.66 6.52 4.45
CA PHE A 78 4.45 5.97 3.11
C PHE A 78 3.32 4.96 3.15
N VAL A 79 2.54 4.90 2.07
CA VAL A 79 1.51 3.88 1.88
C VAL A 79 1.77 3.16 0.55
N ALA A 80 1.91 1.85 0.61
CA ALA A 80 2.11 1.01 -0.56
C ALA A 80 0.78 0.40 -0.98
N LEU A 81 0.35 0.62 -2.21
CA LEU A 81 -0.90 0.08 -2.74
C LEU A 81 -0.66 -0.70 -4.02
N GLY A 82 -1.25 -1.86 -4.12
CA GLY A 82 -1.15 -2.69 -5.31
C GLY A 82 -1.99 -3.94 -5.16
N CYS A 83 -1.95 -4.78 -6.18
CA CYS A 83 -2.68 -6.05 -6.18
C CYS A 83 -1.89 -7.08 -6.96
N VAL A 84 -1.63 -8.21 -6.35
CA VAL A 84 -0.95 -9.35 -6.97
C VAL A 84 -1.91 -10.52 -6.97
N ILE A 85 -2.21 -11.05 -8.14
CA ILE A 85 -3.12 -12.18 -8.31
C ILE A 85 -2.31 -13.37 -8.80
N ARG A 86 -2.55 -14.55 -8.19
CA ARG A 86 -1.83 -15.77 -8.55
C ARG A 86 -2.06 -16.11 -10.03
N GLY A 87 -0.98 -16.35 -10.74
CA GLY A 87 -0.99 -16.84 -12.11
C GLY A 87 -0.57 -18.30 -12.21
N GLU A 88 -0.20 -18.72 -13.40
CA GLU A 88 0.19 -20.11 -13.68
C GLU A 88 1.63 -20.44 -13.31
N THR A 89 2.45 -19.43 -13.06
CA THR A 89 3.88 -19.61 -12.80
C THR A 89 4.21 -19.24 -11.35
N THR A 90 5.47 -19.49 -10.96
CA THR A 90 5.98 -19.10 -9.64
C THR A 90 6.20 -17.60 -9.49
N HIS A 91 5.93 -16.82 -10.52
CA HIS A 91 6.11 -15.37 -10.49
C HIS A 91 5.32 -14.72 -9.35
N TYR A 92 4.12 -15.23 -9.04
CA TYR A 92 3.32 -14.74 -7.93
C TYR A 92 4.10 -14.80 -6.60
N GLU A 93 4.72 -15.92 -6.29
CA GLU A 93 5.49 -16.09 -5.06
C GLU A 93 6.67 -15.11 -5.00
N THR A 94 7.37 -14.93 -6.12
CA THR A 94 8.47 -13.97 -6.21
C THR A 94 7.99 -12.56 -5.92
N VAL A 95 6.91 -12.13 -6.56
CA VAL A 95 6.38 -10.78 -6.37
C VAL A 95 5.92 -10.57 -4.93
N CYS A 96 5.15 -11.50 -4.37
CA CYS A 96 4.65 -11.38 -3.01
C CYS A 96 5.79 -11.34 -1.99
N ASN A 97 6.73 -12.27 -2.10
CA ASN A 97 7.82 -12.39 -1.14
C ASN A 97 8.79 -11.21 -1.21
N ASP A 98 9.21 -10.82 -2.40
CA ASP A 98 10.17 -9.74 -2.56
C ASP A 98 9.54 -8.37 -2.27
N SER A 99 8.28 -8.18 -2.63
CA SER A 99 7.55 -6.96 -2.31
C SER A 99 7.45 -6.77 -0.80
N SER A 100 6.95 -7.76 -0.07
CA SER A 100 6.81 -7.66 1.38
C SER A 100 8.16 -7.59 2.09
N ARG A 101 9.15 -8.32 1.60
CA ARG A 101 10.50 -8.25 2.15
C ARG A 101 11.09 -6.85 2.00
N GLY A 102 10.94 -6.24 0.82
CA GLY A 102 11.44 -4.88 0.58
C GLY A 102 10.84 -3.87 1.55
N LEU A 103 9.52 -3.93 1.75
CA LEU A 103 8.84 -3.04 2.68
C LEU A 103 9.26 -3.28 4.12
N THR A 104 9.42 -4.54 4.51
CA THR A 104 9.87 -4.90 5.86
C THR A 104 11.28 -4.36 6.13
N LEU A 105 12.20 -4.50 5.17
CA LEU A 105 13.56 -3.98 5.31
C LEU A 105 13.58 -2.46 5.48
N LEU A 106 12.75 -1.75 4.72
CA LEU A 106 12.61 -0.30 4.89
C LEU A 106 12.04 0.06 6.26
N GLY A 107 11.06 -0.70 6.73
CA GLY A 107 10.49 -0.51 8.07
C GLY A 107 11.53 -0.68 9.17
N LEU A 108 12.44 -1.66 9.02
CA LEU A 108 13.52 -1.87 9.97
C LEU A 108 14.53 -0.71 9.98
N GLN A 109 14.58 0.08 8.91
CA GLN A 109 15.40 1.29 8.84
C GLN A 109 14.71 2.51 9.46
N GLY A 110 13.51 2.32 9.99
CA GLY A 110 12.78 3.39 10.66
C GLY A 110 11.75 4.12 9.80
N LEU A 111 11.46 3.63 8.59
CA LEU A 111 10.40 4.22 7.76
C LEU A 111 9.03 3.75 8.22
N CYS A 112 8.09 4.67 8.31
CA CYS A 112 6.70 4.37 8.65
C CYS A 112 5.95 4.00 7.36
N ILE A 113 5.61 2.72 7.19
CA ILE A 113 5.01 2.22 5.94
C ILE A 113 3.75 1.43 6.25
N GLY A 114 2.64 1.82 5.61
CA GLY A 114 1.43 1.01 5.58
C GLY A 114 1.44 0.14 4.32
N ASN A 115 1.29 -1.17 4.49
CA ASN A 115 1.26 -2.12 3.38
C ASN A 115 -0.18 -2.44 3.01
N GLY A 116 -0.64 -1.89 1.89
CA GLY A 116 -1.93 -2.17 1.29
C GLY A 116 -1.82 -2.91 -0.03
N ILE A 117 -0.78 -3.75 -0.20
CA ILE A 117 -0.64 -4.58 -1.38
C ILE A 117 -1.42 -5.87 -1.16
N LEU A 118 -2.48 -6.05 -1.94
CA LEU A 118 -3.28 -7.27 -1.89
C LEU A 118 -2.54 -8.41 -2.58
N THR A 119 -2.56 -9.59 -1.94
CA THR A 119 -1.99 -10.81 -2.50
C THR A 119 -3.07 -11.87 -2.45
N VAL A 120 -3.64 -12.19 -3.61
CA VAL A 120 -4.86 -13.00 -3.68
C VAL A 120 -4.76 -14.08 -4.74
N GLU A 121 -5.65 -15.08 -4.64
CA GLU A 121 -5.70 -16.19 -5.58
C GLU A 121 -6.42 -15.83 -6.88
N ASN A 122 -7.45 -14.96 -6.80
CA ASN A 122 -8.28 -14.61 -7.94
C ASN A 122 -8.80 -13.18 -7.84
N PHE A 123 -9.42 -12.72 -8.93
CA PHE A 123 -9.90 -11.34 -9.03
C PHE A 123 -11.05 -11.04 -8.06
N GLU A 124 -11.93 -12.02 -7.83
CA GLU A 124 -13.07 -11.84 -6.90
C GLU A 124 -12.58 -11.56 -5.49
N GLN A 125 -11.53 -12.24 -5.05
CA GLN A 125 -10.92 -11.97 -3.75
C GLN A 125 -10.36 -10.56 -3.66
N ALA A 126 -9.76 -10.09 -4.76
CA ALA A 126 -9.25 -8.72 -4.81
C ALA A 126 -10.37 -7.69 -4.70
N GLU A 127 -11.47 -7.89 -5.41
CA GLU A 127 -12.61 -6.99 -5.36
C GLU A 127 -13.19 -6.90 -3.94
N GLU A 128 -13.34 -8.01 -3.26
CA GLU A 128 -13.89 -8.03 -1.89
C GLU A 128 -13.00 -7.26 -0.91
N ARG A 129 -11.67 -7.40 -1.05
CA ARG A 129 -10.71 -6.78 -0.12
C ARG A 129 -10.49 -5.30 -0.41
N ALA A 130 -10.68 -4.89 -1.65
CA ALA A 130 -10.48 -3.51 -2.07
C ALA A 130 -11.71 -2.62 -1.82
N ASP A 131 -12.84 -3.24 -1.56
CA ASP A 131 -14.12 -2.53 -1.38
C ASP A 131 -14.22 -1.81 -0.03
#